data_68470043fb3bf112bb7e596c2a776882
#
_entry.id   68470043fb3bf112bb7e596c2a776882
#
_cell.length_a   1.000
_cell.length_b   1.000
_cell.length_c   1.000
_cell.angle_alpha   90.00
_cell.angle_beta   90.00
_cell.angle_gamma   90.00
#
_symmetry.space_group_name_H-M   'P 1'
#
loop_
_entity.id
_entity.type
_entity.pdbx_description
1 polymer ?
#
loop_
_entity_poly.entity_id
_entity_poly.type
_entity_poly.pdbx_seq_one_letter_code
_entity_poly.pdbx_strand_id
1 'polypeptide(L)'
;MLLTRTSRTIPALLTCASILFAGASQAGVREDQLAQYASAAKAQTPGFAGFSAERGKILHTQSFTGGKPDTPACTSCHGKDARSSGRAPSGKTIDAMAASVTPARYTDPAKVEKWFKRNCTEVLGRVCTPQEKGDWLTYMLGQ
;
A
#
# COMPACT_ATOMS: atom_id res chain seq x y z
N MET A 1 37.88 32.69 -61.38
CA MET A 1 38.28 32.04 -60.11
C MET A 1 37.06 32.06 -59.23
N LEU A 2 36.21 30.99 -59.30
CA LEU A 2 34.96 30.86 -58.58
C LEU A 2 35.20 30.11 -57.28
N LEU A 3 34.90 30.72 -56.13
CA LEU A 3 34.92 30.10 -54.82
C LEU A 3 33.51 29.57 -54.50
N THR A 4 33.34 28.24 -54.50
CA THR A 4 32.16 27.56 -54.09
C THR A 4 32.11 27.45 -52.57
N ARG A 5 31.12 28.09 -51.94
CA ARG A 5 30.79 27.99 -50.49
C ARG A 5 29.94 26.76 -50.23
N THR A 6 30.47 25.72 -49.62
CA THR A 6 29.72 24.56 -49.14
C THR A 6 29.05 24.89 -47.83
N SER A 7 27.72 24.94 -47.83
CA SER A 7 26.90 25.07 -46.63
C SER A 7 26.79 23.70 -45.93
N ARG A 8 27.29 23.59 -44.69
CA ARG A 8 27.12 22.43 -43.82
C ARG A 8 25.83 22.60 -43.02
N THR A 9 24.80 21.86 -43.35
CA THR A 9 23.62 21.69 -42.51
C THR A 9 23.90 20.74 -41.38
N ILE A 10 23.78 21.21 -40.15
CA ILE A 10 23.88 20.41 -38.92
C ILE A 10 22.46 19.91 -38.61
N PRO A 11 22.23 18.58 -38.51
CA PRO A 11 20.93 18.10 -38.08
C PRO A 11 20.77 18.31 -36.56
N ALA A 12 19.70 19.00 -36.18
CA ALA A 12 19.28 19.13 -34.80
C ALA A 12 18.73 17.78 -34.31
N LEU A 13 19.48 17.10 -33.43
CA LEU A 13 19.03 15.94 -32.69
C LEU A 13 18.06 16.44 -31.59
N LEU A 14 16.76 16.24 -31.78
CA LEU A 14 15.78 16.34 -30.71
C LEU A 14 15.97 15.18 -29.74
N THR A 15 16.55 15.45 -28.59
CA THR A 15 16.55 14.56 -27.44
C THR A 15 15.18 14.61 -26.76
N CYS A 16 14.31 13.64 -27.05
CA CYS A 16 13.16 13.31 -26.20
C CYS A 16 13.70 12.57 -24.95
N ALA A 17 13.91 13.29 -23.86
CA ALA A 17 14.31 12.71 -22.58
C ALA A 17 13.15 12.79 -21.59
N SER A 18 12.51 11.64 -21.31
CA SER A 18 12.30 11.09 -19.97
C SER A 18 11.31 11.78 -19.04
N ILE A 19 10.05 11.35 -19.09
CA ILE A 19 9.11 11.49 -17.97
C ILE A 19 8.61 10.08 -17.61
N LEU A 20 9.39 9.27 -16.87
CA LEU A 20 8.99 7.93 -16.40
C LEU A 20 9.63 7.52 -15.07
N PHE A 21 9.72 8.41 -14.05
CA PHE A 21 10.40 8.02 -12.80
C PHE A 21 9.63 8.20 -11.49
N ALA A 22 8.42 8.74 -11.47
CA ALA A 22 7.70 8.93 -10.22
C ALA A 22 6.96 7.66 -9.71
N GLY A 23 6.59 6.74 -10.61
CA GLY A 23 5.88 5.51 -10.23
C GLY A 23 6.75 4.42 -9.61
N ALA A 24 8.02 4.32 -10.01
CA ALA A 24 8.94 3.29 -9.53
C ALA A 24 9.31 3.46 -8.04
N SER A 25 9.39 4.69 -7.52
CA SER A 25 9.77 4.93 -6.13
C SER A 25 8.67 4.54 -5.12
N GLN A 26 7.41 4.70 -5.48
CA GLN A 26 6.29 4.35 -4.59
C GLN A 26 6.07 2.84 -4.49
N ALA A 27 6.27 2.11 -5.58
CA ALA A 27 6.25 0.66 -5.59
C ALA A 27 7.37 0.10 -4.71
N GLY A 28 8.61 0.60 -4.84
CA GLY A 28 9.74 0.17 -4.03
C GLY A 28 9.51 0.30 -2.53
N VAL A 29 8.95 1.42 -2.05
CA VAL A 29 8.64 1.60 -0.61
C VAL A 29 7.67 0.55 -0.09
N ARG A 30 6.65 0.17 -0.87
CA ARG A 30 5.68 -0.86 -0.49
C ARG A 30 6.28 -2.25 -0.47
N GLU A 31 7.13 -2.54 -1.44
CA GLU A 31 7.89 -3.80 -1.53
C GLU A 31 8.86 -3.94 -0.36
N ASP A 32 9.61 -2.89 -0.02
CA ASP A 32 10.50 -2.84 1.13
C ASP A 32 9.75 -3.08 2.45
N GLN A 33 8.58 -2.49 2.59
CA GLN A 33 7.74 -2.69 3.77
C GLN A 33 7.23 -4.14 3.88
N LEU A 34 6.80 -4.74 2.76
CA LEU A 34 6.44 -6.16 2.73
C LEU A 34 7.64 -7.05 3.06
N ALA A 35 8.84 -6.74 2.55
CA ALA A 35 10.06 -7.48 2.87
C ALA A 35 10.41 -7.40 4.37
N GLN A 36 10.24 -6.25 5.00
CA GLN A 36 10.42 -6.09 6.45
C GLN A 36 9.41 -6.95 7.24
N TYR A 37 8.14 -6.94 6.86
CA TYR A 37 7.13 -7.80 7.49
C TYR A 37 7.43 -9.28 7.28
N ALA A 38 7.90 -9.68 6.10
CA ALA A 38 8.27 -11.06 5.80
C ALA A 38 9.44 -11.53 6.68
N SER A 39 10.46 -10.70 6.85
CA SER A 39 11.59 -10.98 7.75
C SER A 39 11.12 -11.18 9.19
N ALA A 40 10.28 -10.26 9.69
CA ALA A 40 9.75 -10.35 11.05
C ALA A 40 8.79 -11.55 11.22
N ALA A 41 7.97 -11.88 10.21
CA ALA A 41 7.07 -13.03 10.23
C ALA A 41 7.84 -14.35 10.26
N LYS A 42 8.91 -14.48 9.48
CA LYS A 42 9.81 -15.66 9.52
C LYS A 42 10.41 -15.90 10.90
N ALA A 43 10.77 -14.80 11.61
CA ALA A 43 11.33 -14.89 12.94
C ALA A 43 10.30 -15.32 14.01
N GLN A 44 9.01 -15.03 13.80
CA GLN A 44 7.95 -15.26 14.79
C GLN A 44 7.07 -16.48 14.49
N THR A 45 7.01 -16.92 13.24
CA THR A 45 6.09 -17.99 12.80
C THR A 45 6.86 -19.08 12.09
N PRO A 46 7.13 -20.22 12.78
CA PRO A 46 7.69 -21.40 12.13
C PRO A 46 6.81 -21.81 10.94
N GLY A 47 7.44 -22.06 9.77
CA GLY A 47 6.71 -22.43 8.56
C GLY A 47 6.05 -21.27 7.79
N PHE A 48 6.42 -20.02 8.07
CA PHE A 48 5.94 -18.89 7.26
C PHE A 48 6.26 -19.11 5.78
N ALA A 49 5.22 -19.24 4.95
CA ALA A 49 5.30 -19.54 3.52
C ALA A 49 4.98 -18.33 2.61
N GLY A 50 5.01 -17.12 3.18
CA GLY A 50 4.68 -15.89 2.45
C GLY A 50 3.33 -15.29 2.82
N PHE A 51 3.05 -14.13 2.23
CA PHE A 51 1.78 -13.42 2.43
C PHE A 51 0.68 -13.92 1.50
N SER A 52 -0.58 -13.74 1.94
CA SER A 52 -1.77 -14.16 1.20
C SER A 52 -2.81 -13.04 1.20
N ALA A 53 -3.20 -12.61 0.01
CA ALA A 53 -4.30 -11.65 -0.16
C ALA A 53 -5.63 -12.21 0.39
N GLU A 54 -5.86 -13.52 0.31
CA GLU A 54 -7.07 -14.14 0.85
C GLU A 54 -7.10 -14.06 2.37
N ARG A 55 -5.99 -14.39 3.08
CA ARG A 55 -5.91 -14.18 4.53
C ARG A 55 -6.06 -12.71 4.90
N GLY A 56 -5.50 -11.81 4.11
CA GLY A 56 -5.66 -10.36 4.28
C GLY A 56 -7.10 -9.91 4.15
N LYS A 57 -7.84 -10.46 3.18
CA LYS A 57 -9.28 -10.23 3.00
C LYS A 57 -10.09 -10.75 4.18
N ILE A 58 -9.80 -11.95 4.65
CA ILE A 58 -10.44 -12.53 5.84
C ILE A 58 -10.21 -11.63 7.04
N LEU A 59 -8.97 -11.22 7.32
CA LEU A 59 -8.64 -10.29 8.40
C LEU A 59 -9.40 -8.96 8.28
N HIS A 60 -9.62 -8.45 7.06
CA HIS A 60 -10.34 -7.21 6.82
C HIS A 60 -11.84 -7.33 7.08
N THR A 61 -12.44 -8.49 6.79
CA THR A 61 -13.89 -8.65 6.75
C THR A 61 -14.48 -9.36 7.97
N GLN A 62 -13.70 -10.17 8.68
CA GLN A 62 -14.18 -10.91 9.84
C GLN A 62 -14.39 -9.99 11.04
N SER A 63 -15.32 -10.39 11.93
CA SER A 63 -15.57 -9.71 13.20
C SER A 63 -14.71 -10.30 14.31
N PHE A 64 -14.27 -9.43 15.21
CA PHE A 64 -13.47 -9.75 16.40
C PHE A 64 -14.21 -9.30 17.66
N THR A 65 -13.98 -10.01 18.76
CA THR A 65 -14.57 -9.70 20.06
C THR A 65 -13.55 -9.12 21.05
N GLY A 66 -12.27 -9.07 20.67
CA GLY A 66 -11.19 -8.59 21.56
C GLY A 66 -11.04 -7.08 21.61
N GLY A 67 -11.58 -6.36 20.61
CA GLY A 67 -11.48 -4.92 20.49
C GLY A 67 -12.73 -4.18 20.98
N LYS A 68 -12.97 -3.01 20.38
CA LYS A 68 -14.16 -2.20 20.74
C LYS A 68 -15.43 -2.79 20.14
N PRO A 69 -16.51 -2.92 20.91
CA PRO A 69 -17.78 -3.46 20.42
C PRO A 69 -18.36 -2.71 19.21
N ASP A 70 -18.15 -1.39 19.13
CA ASP A 70 -18.68 -0.53 18.06
C ASP A 70 -17.89 -0.67 16.74
N THR A 71 -16.70 -1.24 16.78
CA THR A 71 -15.83 -1.43 15.61
C THR A 71 -15.28 -2.86 15.55
N PRO A 72 -16.15 -3.88 15.46
CA PRO A 72 -15.74 -5.28 15.53
C PRO A 72 -14.94 -5.78 14.32
N ALA A 73 -14.93 -5.04 13.21
CA ALA A 73 -14.22 -5.40 11.98
C ALA A 73 -13.56 -4.17 11.33
N CYS A 74 -12.54 -4.36 10.50
CA CYS A 74 -11.97 -3.27 9.71
C CYS A 74 -13.04 -2.64 8.79
N THR A 75 -13.97 -3.46 8.31
CA THR A 75 -15.09 -3.03 7.47
C THR A 75 -16.10 -2.14 8.20
N SER A 76 -16.07 -2.04 9.53
CA SER A 76 -16.92 -1.11 10.28
C SER A 76 -16.68 0.35 9.89
N CYS A 77 -15.45 0.68 9.49
CA CYS A 77 -15.08 2.03 9.04
C CYS A 77 -14.70 2.08 7.56
N HIS A 78 -14.07 1.02 7.03
CA HIS A 78 -13.49 1.02 5.67
C HIS A 78 -14.43 0.41 4.61
N GLY A 79 -15.58 -0.17 5.04
CA GLY A 79 -16.48 -0.86 4.13
C GLY A 79 -15.90 -2.20 3.63
N LYS A 80 -16.74 -2.96 2.92
CA LYS A 80 -16.36 -4.28 2.38
C LYS A 80 -15.54 -4.18 1.10
N ASP A 81 -15.78 -3.14 0.30
CA ASP A 81 -15.07 -2.87 -0.94
C ASP A 81 -13.92 -1.90 -0.67
N ALA A 82 -12.70 -2.38 -0.78
CA ALA A 82 -11.50 -1.59 -0.57
C ALA A 82 -11.34 -0.42 -1.56
N ARG A 83 -12.05 -0.46 -2.69
CA ARG A 83 -12.04 0.59 -3.74
C ARG A 83 -13.03 1.71 -3.45
N SER A 84 -13.89 1.53 -2.47
CA SER A 84 -14.88 2.53 -2.04
C SER A 84 -14.37 3.31 -0.82
N SER A 85 -14.83 4.55 -0.68
CA SER A 85 -14.56 5.34 0.52
C SER A 85 -15.31 4.77 1.73
N GLY A 86 -14.68 4.86 2.90
CA GLY A 86 -15.27 4.50 4.17
C GLY A 86 -15.70 5.73 4.97
N ARG A 87 -16.13 5.48 6.21
CA ARG A 87 -16.56 6.52 7.16
C ARG A 87 -16.13 6.17 8.58
N ALA A 88 -15.42 7.08 9.21
CA ALA A 88 -15.07 6.96 10.63
C ALA A 88 -16.32 7.14 11.54
N PRO A 89 -16.31 6.66 12.79
CA PRO A 89 -17.39 6.90 13.73
C PRO A 89 -17.71 8.39 13.97
N SER A 90 -16.70 9.27 13.80
CA SER A 90 -16.86 10.73 13.86
C SER A 90 -17.59 11.32 12.64
N GLY A 91 -17.99 10.50 11.66
CA GLY A 91 -18.60 10.94 10.41
C GLY A 91 -17.58 11.37 9.33
N LYS A 92 -16.27 11.44 9.65
CA LYS A 92 -15.24 11.82 8.68
C LYS A 92 -15.11 10.75 7.59
N THR A 93 -15.07 11.18 6.34
CA THR A 93 -14.79 10.29 5.19
C THR A 93 -13.36 9.75 5.26
N ILE A 94 -13.22 8.48 4.94
CA ILE A 94 -11.94 7.78 4.79
C ILE A 94 -11.81 7.45 3.29
N ASP A 95 -10.73 7.90 2.66
CA ASP A 95 -10.47 7.58 1.26
C ASP A 95 -10.35 6.06 1.05
N ALA A 96 -10.60 5.60 -0.16
CA ALA A 96 -10.48 4.20 -0.56
C ALA A 96 -9.15 3.59 -0.08
N MET A 97 -9.21 2.33 0.38
CA MET A 97 -8.04 1.61 0.89
C MET A 97 -7.20 0.99 -0.23
N ALA A 98 -7.81 0.71 -1.38
CA ALA A 98 -7.12 0.17 -2.55
C ALA A 98 -6.06 1.14 -3.09
N ALA A 99 -4.84 0.66 -3.27
CA ALA A 99 -3.74 1.48 -3.82
C ALA A 99 -4.00 1.90 -5.27
N SER A 100 -4.80 1.15 -6.03
CA SER A 100 -5.22 1.48 -7.39
C SER A 100 -6.11 2.73 -7.46
N VAL A 101 -6.87 3.01 -6.39
CA VAL A 101 -7.77 4.18 -6.29
C VAL A 101 -7.10 5.35 -5.57
N THR A 102 -6.30 5.06 -4.56
CA THR A 102 -5.57 6.06 -3.77
C THR A 102 -4.07 5.77 -3.84
N PRO A 103 -3.36 6.19 -4.90
CA PRO A 103 -1.96 5.82 -5.14
C PRO A 103 -0.97 6.25 -4.04
N ALA A 104 -1.29 7.27 -3.25
CA ALA A 104 -0.46 7.70 -2.11
C ALA A 104 -0.58 6.79 -0.88
N ARG A 105 -1.47 5.78 -0.89
CA ARG A 105 -1.58 4.82 0.22
C ARG A 105 -0.31 3.98 0.33
N TYR A 106 0.09 3.73 1.56
CA TYR A 106 1.19 2.82 1.92
C TYR A 106 2.57 3.26 1.40
N THR A 107 2.75 4.56 1.11
CA THR A 107 4.04 5.13 0.66
C THR A 107 4.84 5.77 1.80
N ASP A 108 4.30 5.79 3.02
CA ASP A 108 4.94 6.26 4.24
C ASP A 108 4.88 5.13 5.29
N PRO A 109 5.97 4.37 5.49
CA PRO A 109 6.00 3.24 6.42
C PRO A 109 5.68 3.63 7.87
N ALA A 110 6.12 4.79 8.34
CA ALA A 110 5.85 5.24 9.69
C ALA A 110 4.35 5.51 9.91
N LYS A 111 3.71 6.10 8.91
CA LYS A 111 2.27 6.32 8.90
C LYS A 111 1.49 5.01 8.85
N VAL A 112 1.95 4.04 8.05
CA VAL A 112 1.32 2.70 7.98
C VAL A 112 1.41 1.99 9.32
N GLU A 113 2.58 1.98 9.97
CA GLU A 113 2.76 1.37 11.29
C GLU A 113 1.89 2.03 12.36
N LYS A 114 1.81 3.37 12.37
CA LYS A 114 0.93 4.11 13.26
C LYS A 114 -0.53 3.66 13.13
N TRP A 115 -1.01 3.49 11.89
CA TRP A 115 -2.38 3.08 11.63
C TRP A 115 -2.62 1.60 11.95
N PHE A 116 -1.69 0.70 11.66
CA PHE A 116 -1.79 -0.69 12.10
C PHE A 116 -1.88 -0.78 13.63
N LYS A 117 -0.98 -0.10 14.35
CA LYS A 117 -1.03 -0.10 15.81
C LYS A 117 -2.39 0.33 16.35
N ARG A 118 -2.91 1.46 15.83
CA ARG A 118 -4.20 1.99 16.27
C ARG A 118 -5.36 1.05 15.91
N ASN A 119 -5.48 0.70 14.64
CA ASN A 119 -6.65 -0.02 14.13
C ASN A 119 -6.69 -1.47 14.62
N CYS A 120 -5.53 -2.16 14.68
CA CYS A 120 -5.48 -3.50 15.24
C CYS A 120 -5.85 -3.52 16.73
N THR A 121 -5.36 -2.56 17.50
CA THR A 121 -5.75 -2.43 18.92
C THR A 121 -7.25 -2.14 19.07
N GLU A 122 -7.79 -1.30 18.20
CA GLU A 122 -9.22 -0.94 18.23
C GLU A 122 -10.12 -2.12 17.83
N VAL A 123 -9.76 -2.87 16.78
CA VAL A 123 -10.59 -3.95 16.21
C VAL A 123 -10.30 -5.31 16.84
N LEU A 124 -9.02 -5.66 17.03
CA LEU A 124 -8.62 -6.97 17.52
C LEU A 124 -8.37 -7.00 19.05
N GLY A 125 -8.24 -5.83 19.70
CA GLY A 125 -7.81 -5.72 21.10
C GLY A 125 -6.32 -5.96 21.32
N ARG A 126 -5.53 -6.13 20.25
CA ARG A 126 -4.09 -6.36 20.27
C ARG A 126 -3.41 -5.77 19.04
N VAL A 127 -2.09 -5.73 19.06
CA VAL A 127 -1.32 -5.38 17.86
C VAL A 127 -1.42 -6.52 16.82
N CYS A 128 -1.43 -6.17 15.54
CA CYS A 128 -1.33 -7.15 14.46
C CYS A 128 0.07 -7.76 14.41
N THR A 129 0.15 -9.06 14.15
CA THR A 129 1.40 -9.74 13.86
C THR A 129 2.02 -9.26 12.54
N PRO A 130 3.33 -9.46 12.33
CA PRO A 130 3.94 -9.14 11.03
C PRO A 130 3.28 -9.87 9.86
N GLN A 131 2.84 -11.12 10.06
CA GLN A 131 2.11 -11.86 9.03
C GLN A 131 0.76 -11.22 8.71
N GLU A 132 -0.03 -10.86 9.72
CA GLU A 132 -1.32 -10.19 9.52
C GLU A 132 -1.18 -8.84 8.79
N LYS A 133 -0.15 -8.06 9.14
CA LYS A 133 0.14 -6.79 8.44
C LYS A 133 0.48 -7.02 6.98
N GLY A 134 1.34 -7.98 6.68
CA GLY A 134 1.76 -8.31 5.33
C GLY A 134 0.63 -8.91 4.49
N ASP A 135 -0.18 -9.82 5.05
CA ASP A 135 -1.36 -10.38 4.41
C ASP A 135 -2.37 -9.28 4.04
N TRP A 136 -2.67 -8.40 5.00
CA TRP A 136 -3.60 -7.29 4.79
C TRP A 136 -3.08 -6.29 3.75
N LEU A 137 -1.81 -5.92 3.82
CA LEU A 137 -1.19 -5.02 2.85
C LEU A 137 -1.19 -5.64 1.45
N THR A 138 -0.86 -6.93 1.32
CA THR A 138 -0.93 -7.67 0.06
C THR A 138 -2.34 -7.65 -0.53
N TYR A 139 -3.36 -7.82 0.30
CA TYR A 139 -4.76 -7.70 -0.14
C TYR A 139 -5.05 -6.29 -0.69
N MET A 140 -4.69 -5.23 0.03
CA MET A 140 -4.97 -3.84 -0.38
C MET A 140 -4.22 -3.39 -1.63
N LEU A 141 -3.02 -3.92 -1.85
CA LEU A 141 -2.22 -3.64 -3.04
C LEU A 141 -2.75 -4.34 -4.29
N GLY A 142 -3.45 -5.46 -4.11
CA GLY A 142 -4.05 -6.24 -5.20
C GLY A 142 -5.46 -5.79 -5.63
N GLN A 143 -6.03 -4.75 -5.02
CA GLN A 143 -7.40 -4.26 -5.32
C GLN A 143 -7.47 -3.25 -6.46
#